data_74faa196ddba6827f9c49e69c9978895
#
_entry.id   74faa196ddba6827f9c49e69c9978895
#
_cell.length_a   1.000
_cell.length_b   1.000
_cell.length_c   1.000
_cell.angle_alpha   90.00
_cell.angle_beta   90.00
_cell.angle_gamma   90.00
#
_symmetry.space_group_name_H-M   'P 1'
#
loop_
_entity.id
_entity.type
_entity.pdbx_description
1 polymer ?
#
loop_
_entity_poly.entity_id
_entity_poly.type
_entity_poly.pdbx_seq_one_letter_code
_entity_poly.pdbx_strand_id
1 'polypeptide(L)'
;MKDKYADLPNEIKQAHFDKLNLYKEELRHSPELKSLFIEMTVQCNEHCRHCGSKCEYTNGDEPLTDNEILQCLIQLKKDLESRGKKLPFLDITGGEPLLRPGMIDLMKTIHMLGYNWGMTSNGTLITAEVARQLKEAGMYSIGLSLDGTKETHDWFRQTPGGYDKAIEATKNCINAGIDSVMLTTVVHKRNINELDELYTIVKDTGCKLWRIINVDPIGRAIGNEEILLSKEELQTMVNYIVDHQSNDPEALDIIYSCNHYMGLDYERKIRPWYFSCRAGISVASIQYNGNISACLDIERRPELTYGNIRTDNLYHNWITKFDIFRKDKSLDSEKCKDCKERENCQGNGYHTWDFDKKEPKICMVDMLKKD
;
A
#
# COMPACT_ATOMS: atom_id res chain seq x y z
N MET A 1 17.29 -10.23 -6.35
CA MET A 1 18.39 -9.45 -6.94
C MET A 1 19.42 -9.22 -5.87
N LYS A 2 20.46 -10.07 -5.79
CA LYS A 2 21.67 -9.61 -5.10
C LYS A 2 21.98 -8.27 -5.73
N ASP A 3 21.91 -7.28 -4.93
CA ASP A 3 21.84 -5.88 -5.16
C ASP A 3 22.49 -5.47 -6.50
N LYS A 4 21.69 -5.30 -7.55
CA LYS A 4 22.13 -4.66 -8.80
C LYS A 4 22.84 -3.33 -8.53
N TYR A 5 22.67 -2.78 -7.33
CA TYR A 5 23.19 -1.51 -6.85
C TYR A 5 24.25 -1.66 -5.75
N ALA A 6 24.35 -2.81 -5.02
CA ALA A 6 25.38 -3.00 -4.00
C ALA A 6 26.77 -2.93 -4.59
N ASP A 7 26.96 -3.51 -5.76
CA ASP A 7 28.24 -3.61 -6.47
C ASP A 7 28.56 -2.38 -7.32
N LEU A 8 27.65 -1.39 -7.43
CA LEU A 8 27.91 -0.17 -8.16
C LEU A 8 28.85 0.77 -7.38
N PRO A 9 29.76 1.48 -8.07
CA PRO A 9 30.56 2.54 -7.45
C PRO A 9 29.67 3.57 -6.72
N ASN A 10 30.16 4.09 -5.60
CA ASN A 10 29.40 5.06 -4.79
C ASN A 10 28.98 6.30 -5.59
N GLU A 11 29.79 6.73 -6.54
CA GLU A 11 29.49 7.87 -7.43
C GLU A 11 28.26 7.60 -8.31
N ILE A 12 28.13 6.38 -8.83
CA ILE A 12 26.95 5.97 -9.62
C ILE A 12 25.71 5.88 -8.71
N LYS A 13 25.86 5.33 -7.51
CA LYS A 13 24.78 5.31 -6.52
C LYS A 13 24.30 6.72 -6.19
N GLN A 14 25.23 7.64 -5.94
CA GLN A 14 24.90 9.03 -5.63
C GLN A 14 24.18 9.70 -6.82
N ALA A 15 24.71 9.57 -8.03
CA ALA A 15 24.06 10.13 -9.23
C ALA A 15 22.63 9.59 -9.44
N HIS A 16 22.40 8.31 -9.10
CA HIS A 16 21.05 7.72 -9.14
C HIS A 16 20.11 8.36 -8.10
N PHE A 17 20.58 8.58 -6.89
CA PHE A 17 19.79 9.27 -5.85
C PHE A 17 19.50 10.72 -6.20
N ASP A 18 20.47 11.44 -6.75
CA ASP A 18 20.29 12.84 -7.19
C ASP A 18 19.21 12.91 -8.29
N LYS A 19 19.22 11.98 -9.24
CA LYS A 19 18.19 11.86 -10.28
C LYS A 19 16.80 11.57 -9.69
N LEU A 20 16.72 10.69 -8.69
CA LEU A 20 15.46 10.39 -8.02
C LEU A 20 14.93 11.60 -7.22
N ASN A 21 15.82 12.38 -6.60
CA ASN A 21 15.45 13.61 -5.91
C ASN A 21 14.91 14.65 -6.89
N LEU A 22 15.58 14.88 -8.02
CA LEU A 22 15.11 15.79 -9.06
C LEU A 22 13.72 15.37 -9.57
N TYR A 23 13.53 14.09 -9.88
CA TYR A 23 12.24 13.56 -10.32
C TYR A 23 11.14 13.73 -9.26
N LYS A 24 11.46 13.55 -7.99
CA LYS A 24 10.54 13.75 -6.88
C LYS A 24 10.09 15.23 -6.78
N GLU A 25 11.03 16.17 -6.92
CA GLU A 25 10.71 17.59 -6.92
C GLU A 25 9.88 17.99 -8.16
N GLU A 26 10.20 17.46 -9.33
CA GLU A 26 9.41 17.65 -10.55
C GLU A 26 7.95 17.19 -10.35
N LEU A 27 7.74 16.01 -9.77
CA LEU A 27 6.41 15.49 -9.48
C LEU A 27 5.63 16.32 -8.46
N ARG A 28 6.31 17.03 -7.55
CA ARG A 28 5.67 17.94 -6.60
C ARG A 28 5.13 19.19 -7.28
N HIS A 29 5.90 19.73 -8.23
CA HIS A 29 5.53 20.90 -9.00
C HIS A 29 4.55 20.58 -10.14
N SER A 30 4.67 19.40 -10.72
CA SER A 30 3.80 18.90 -11.79
C SER A 30 3.25 17.50 -11.45
N PRO A 31 2.28 17.41 -10.53
CA PRO A 31 1.78 16.14 -10.05
C PRO A 31 1.08 15.34 -11.17
N GLU A 32 1.35 14.04 -11.20
CA GLU A 32 0.77 13.10 -12.16
C GLU A 32 0.05 11.98 -11.43
N LEU A 33 -1.27 11.89 -11.61
CA LEU A 33 -2.09 10.84 -10.98
C LEU A 33 -1.80 9.49 -11.64
N LYS A 34 -1.02 8.64 -10.93
CA LYS A 34 -0.62 7.31 -11.41
C LYS A 34 -1.44 6.20 -10.80
N SER A 35 -1.88 6.37 -9.55
CA SER A 35 -2.72 5.41 -8.82
C SER A 35 -3.90 6.12 -8.19
N LEU A 36 -5.09 5.54 -8.34
CA LEU A 36 -6.30 5.96 -7.65
C LEU A 36 -6.82 4.80 -6.82
N PHE A 37 -6.73 4.93 -5.50
CA PHE A 37 -7.33 3.97 -4.58
C PHE A 37 -8.83 4.20 -4.48
N ILE A 38 -9.60 3.12 -4.53
CA ILE A 38 -11.06 3.16 -4.33
C ILE A 38 -11.42 2.20 -3.20
N GLU A 39 -11.92 2.77 -2.11
CA GLU A 39 -12.47 2.01 -1.00
C GLU A 39 -13.91 1.60 -1.33
N MET A 40 -14.09 0.38 -1.81
CA MET A 40 -15.39 -0.12 -2.29
C MET A 40 -16.42 -0.27 -1.17
N THR A 41 -15.96 -0.59 0.03
CA THR A 41 -16.80 -0.80 1.21
C THR A 41 -15.93 -0.76 2.47
N VAL A 42 -16.51 -0.47 3.63
CA VAL A 42 -15.87 -0.68 4.94
C VAL A 42 -16.29 -2.00 5.59
N GLN A 43 -17.19 -2.76 4.95
CA GLN A 43 -17.55 -4.09 5.46
C GLN A 43 -16.36 -5.03 5.29
N CYS A 44 -16.08 -5.81 6.32
CA CYS A 44 -15.07 -6.86 6.30
C CYS A 44 -15.57 -8.07 7.08
N ASN A 45 -15.24 -9.25 6.61
CA ASN A 45 -15.50 -10.51 7.28
C ASN A 45 -14.36 -10.99 8.18
N GLU A 46 -13.32 -10.15 8.35
CA GLU A 46 -12.23 -10.32 9.30
C GLU A 46 -12.17 -9.16 10.29
N HIS A 47 -11.57 -9.40 11.46
CA HIS A 47 -11.39 -8.38 12.48
C HIS A 47 -9.91 -8.26 12.92
N CYS A 48 -9.02 -8.12 11.94
CA CYS A 48 -7.57 -8.14 12.12
C CYS A 48 -7.08 -7.17 13.21
N ARG A 49 -6.12 -7.63 14.05
CA ARG A 49 -5.56 -6.87 15.17
C ARG A 49 -4.82 -5.60 14.75
N HIS A 50 -4.33 -5.55 13.52
CA HIS A 50 -3.53 -4.44 12.95
C HIS A 50 -4.29 -3.52 12.00
N CYS A 51 -5.57 -3.75 11.73
CA CYS A 51 -6.29 -3.08 10.66
C CYS A 51 -6.25 -1.55 10.77
N GLY A 52 -5.64 -0.90 9.78
CA GLY A 52 -5.46 0.55 9.73
C GLY A 52 -6.77 1.31 9.52
N SER A 53 -7.67 0.79 8.68
CA SER A 53 -8.97 1.41 8.37
C SER A 53 -10.04 1.17 9.44
N LYS A 54 -9.81 0.25 10.39
CA LYS A 54 -10.78 -0.23 11.39
C LYS A 54 -12.04 -0.87 10.81
N CYS A 55 -12.36 -0.64 9.55
CA CYS A 55 -13.54 -1.18 8.85
C CYS A 55 -14.87 -0.82 9.56
N GLU A 56 -15.03 0.45 9.90
CA GLU A 56 -16.18 0.97 10.61
C GLU A 56 -16.92 2.00 9.76
N TYR A 57 -18.26 1.93 9.74
CA TYR A 57 -19.08 2.97 9.16
C TYR A 57 -19.10 4.22 10.06
N THR A 58 -18.99 5.40 9.46
CA THR A 58 -19.29 6.64 10.16
C THR A 58 -20.79 6.87 10.15
N ASN A 59 -21.37 7.20 11.29
CA ASN A 59 -22.82 7.46 11.40
C ASN A 59 -23.23 8.60 10.45
N GLY A 60 -24.25 8.31 9.62
CA GLY A 60 -24.80 9.24 8.64
C GLY A 60 -24.10 9.22 7.28
N ASP A 61 -23.05 8.43 7.09
CA ASP A 61 -22.42 8.24 5.80
C ASP A 61 -23.19 7.21 4.95
N GLU A 62 -23.38 7.53 3.68
CA GLU A 62 -23.95 6.60 2.71
C GLU A 62 -22.86 6.05 1.79
N PRO A 63 -22.77 4.71 1.59
CA PRO A 63 -21.87 4.12 0.63
C PRO A 63 -22.15 4.62 -0.79
N LEU A 64 -21.09 4.71 -1.61
CA LEU A 64 -21.22 5.05 -3.02
C LEU A 64 -22.00 4.00 -3.79
N THR A 65 -22.88 4.46 -4.66
CA THR A 65 -23.52 3.63 -5.69
C THR A 65 -22.57 3.37 -6.85
N ASP A 66 -22.85 2.33 -7.64
CA ASP A 66 -22.07 2.02 -8.86
C ASP A 66 -22.13 3.19 -9.85
N ASN A 67 -23.29 3.84 -9.98
CA ASN A 67 -23.45 4.99 -10.87
C ASN A 67 -22.57 6.18 -10.44
N GLU A 68 -22.48 6.49 -9.16
CA GLU A 68 -21.63 7.57 -8.66
C GLU A 68 -20.14 7.30 -8.94
N ILE A 69 -19.67 6.06 -8.74
CA ILE A 69 -18.31 5.65 -9.07
C ILE A 69 -18.07 5.79 -10.58
N LEU A 70 -18.97 5.27 -11.42
CA LEU A 70 -18.85 5.33 -12.87
C LEU A 70 -18.84 6.76 -13.38
N GLN A 71 -19.73 7.63 -12.91
CA GLN A 71 -19.78 9.04 -13.32
C GLN A 71 -18.48 9.76 -12.96
N CYS A 72 -17.94 9.52 -11.76
CA CYS A 72 -16.65 10.08 -11.35
C CYS A 72 -15.52 9.63 -12.28
N LEU A 73 -15.43 8.33 -12.59
CA LEU A 73 -14.36 7.79 -13.45
C LEU A 73 -14.50 8.23 -14.91
N ILE A 74 -15.73 8.32 -15.44
CA ILE A 74 -15.98 8.87 -16.77
C ILE A 74 -15.54 10.34 -16.86
N GLN A 75 -15.84 11.14 -15.83
CA GLN A 75 -15.41 12.53 -15.77
C GLN A 75 -13.88 12.64 -15.63
N LEU A 76 -13.27 11.86 -14.76
CA LEU A 76 -11.80 11.80 -14.60
C LEU A 76 -11.12 11.45 -15.94
N LYS A 77 -11.65 10.46 -16.67
CA LYS A 77 -11.13 10.08 -18.00
C LYS A 77 -11.15 11.28 -18.95
N LYS A 78 -12.29 11.98 -19.07
CA LYS A 78 -12.42 13.18 -19.93
C LYS A 78 -11.41 14.27 -19.54
N ASP A 79 -11.24 14.51 -18.24
CA ASP A 79 -10.31 15.53 -17.70
C ASP A 79 -8.85 15.20 -18.04
N LEU A 80 -8.46 13.93 -17.95
CA LEU A 80 -7.11 13.48 -18.24
C LEU A 80 -6.84 13.45 -19.77
N GLU A 81 -7.74 12.86 -20.57
CA GLU A 81 -7.60 12.77 -22.03
C GLU A 81 -7.53 14.16 -22.69
N SER A 82 -8.35 15.12 -22.25
CA SER A 82 -8.31 16.50 -22.75
C SER A 82 -6.97 17.21 -22.51
N ARG A 83 -6.14 16.67 -21.60
CA ARG A 83 -4.81 17.18 -21.24
C ARG A 83 -3.67 16.29 -21.73
N GLY A 84 -3.97 15.27 -22.54
CA GLY A 84 -2.97 14.30 -23.02
C GLY A 84 -2.34 13.45 -21.90
N LYS A 85 -3.04 13.31 -20.75
CA LYS A 85 -2.59 12.52 -19.60
C LYS A 85 -3.12 11.08 -19.68
N LYS A 86 -2.36 10.13 -19.12
CA LYS A 86 -2.78 8.72 -19.02
C LYS A 86 -3.78 8.53 -17.88
N LEU A 87 -4.62 7.50 -18.00
CA LEU A 87 -5.47 7.05 -16.90
C LEU A 87 -4.62 6.45 -15.77
N PRO A 88 -4.99 6.70 -14.50
CA PRO A 88 -4.33 6.04 -13.38
C PRO A 88 -4.67 4.54 -13.34
N PHE A 89 -3.81 3.76 -12.73
CA PHE A 89 -4.13 2.43 -12.27
C PHE A 89 -5.12 2.53 -11.10
N LEU A 90 -6.14 1.68 -11.08
CA LEU A 90 -7.10 1.64 -9.98
C LEU A 90 -6.70 0.56 -8.99
N ASP A 91 -6.46 0.97 -7.74
CA ASP A 91 -6.14 0.10 -6.63
C ASP A 91 -7.41 -0.12 -5.79
N ILE A 92 -8.06 -1.25 -5.97
CA ILE A 92 -9.34 -1.58 -5.32
C ILE A 92 -9.08 -2.17 -3.94
N THR A 93 -9.71 -1.55 -2.94
CA THR A 93 -9.57 -1.95 -1.54
C THR A 93 -10.86 -1.65 -0.76
N GLY A 94 -10.78 -1.72 0.58
CA GLY A 94 -11.89 -1.45 1.46
C GLY A 94 -11.69 -2.15 2.80
N GLY A 95 -12.76 -2.66 3.36
CA GLY A 95 -12.71 -3.79 4.28
C GLY A 95 -12.33 -5.03 3.47
N GLU A 96 -13.33 -5.78 3.00
CA GLU A 96 -13.13 -6.81 1.97
C GLU A 96 -13.94 -6.42 0.72
N PRO A 97 -13.28 -6.09 -0.41
CA PRO A 97 -13.98 -5.59 -1.59
C PRO A 97 -15.06 -6.52 -2.14
N LEU A 98 -14.84 -7.83 -2.05
CA LEU A 98 -15.79 -8.83 -2.54
C LEU A 98 -17.07 -8.94 -1.73
N LEU A 99 -17.16 -8.28 -0.58
CA LEU A 99 -18.43 -8.15 0.16
C LEU A 99 -19.36 -7.09 -0.45
N ARG A 100 -18.86 -6.22 -1.34
CA ARG A 100 -19.72 -5.28 -2.06
C ARG A 100 -20.51 -6.03 -3.14
N PRO A 101 -21.86 -6.02 -3.08
CA PRO A 101 -22.67 -6.63 -4.13
C PRO A 101 -22.38 -6.03 -5.51
N GLY A 102 -22.28 -6.86 -6.56
CA GLY A 102 -22.06 -6.40 -7.93
C GLY A 102 -20.65 -5.88 -8.23
N MET A 103 -19.69 -6.00 -7.29
CA MET A 103 -18.33 -5.45 -7.43
C MET A 103 -17.64 -5.93 -8.71
N ILE A 104 -17.71 -7.21 -9.06
CA ILE A 104 -17.05 -7.77 -10.25
C ILE A 104 -17.64 -7.19 -11.54
N ASP A 105 -18.96 -7.04 -11.63
CA ASP A 105 -19.65 -6.46 -12.80
C ASP A 105 -19.32 -4.96 -12.95
N LEU A 106 -19.25 -4.24 -11.83
CA LEU A 106 -18.80 -2.85 -11.82
C LEU A 106 -17.37 -2.75 -12.37
N MET A 107 -16.43 -3.58 -11.89
CA MET A 107 -15.05 -3.55 -12.34
C MET A 107 -14.90 -3.95 -13.81
N LYS A 108 -15.70 -4.89 -14.30
CA LYS A 108 -15.77 -5.22 -15.73
C LYS A 108 -16.19 -4.00 -16.57
N THR A 109 -17.18 -3.25 -16.10
CA THR A 109 -17.62 -2.01 -16.75
C THR A 109 -16.53 -0.94 -16.73
N ILE A 110 -15.83 -0.77 -15.60
CA ILE A 110 -14.71 0.17 -15.45
C ILE A 110 -13.54 -0.23 -16.35
N HIS A 111 -13.24 -1.52 -16.48
CA HIS A 111 -12.22 -1.99 -17.41
C HIS A 111 -12.56 -1.67 -18.88
N MET A 112 -13.82 -1.82 -19.27
CA MET A 112 -14.27 -1.42 -20.61
C MET A 112 -14.15 0.09 -20.87
N LEU A 113 -14.13 0.94 -19.85
CA LEU A 113 -13.79 2.36 -19.97
C LEU A 113 -12.29 2.61 -20.23
N GLY A 114 -11.45 1.57 -20.16
CA GLY A 114 -10.01 1.63 -20.41
C GLY A 114 -9.13 1.73 -19.16
N TYR A 115 -9.69 1.58 -17.97
CA TYR A 115 -8.90 1.52 -16.74
C TYR A 115 -8.30 0.13 -16.52
N ASN A 116 -7.01 0.11 -16.13
CA ASN A 116 -6.39 -1.07 -15.56
C ASN A 116 -6.58 -1.05 -14.05
N TRP A 117 -6.74 -2.22 -13.45
CA TRP A 117 -7.02 -2.31 -12.02
C TRP A 117 -6.41 -3.54 -11.35
N GLY A 118 -6.21 -3.42 -10.06
CA GLY A 118 -5.84 -4.50 -9.17
C GLY A 118 -6.59 -4.40 -7.86
N MET A 119 -6.47 -5.42 -7.00
CA MET A 119 -7.22 -5.51 -5.76
C MET A 119 -6.33 -6.00 -4.61
N THR A 120 -6.61 -5.50 -3.40
CA THR A 120 -6.14 -6.10 -2.16
C THR A 120 -7.31 -6.82 -1.48
N SER A 121 -7.10 -8.09 -1.11
CA SER A 121 -8.13 -8.94 -0.50
C SER A 121 -7.54 -9.82 0.60
N ASN A 122 -8.37 -10.19 1.58
CA ASN A 122 -8.02 -11.21 2.56
C ASN A 122 -8.08 -12.66 1.99
N GLY A 123 -8.61 -12.82 0.78
CA GLY A 123 -8.69 -14.08 0.06
C GLY A 123 -9.84 -15.00 0.45
N THR A 124 -10.54 -14.75 1.56
CA THR A 124 -11.52 -15.70 2.13
C THR A 124 -12.72 -16.00 1.23
N LEU A 125 -12.97 -15.15 0.23
CA LEU A 125 -14.10 -15.28 -0.70
C LEU A 125 -13.66 -15.70 -2.12
N ILE A 126 -12.36 -15.92 -2.36
CA ILE A 126 -11.82 -16.19 -3.70
C ILE A 126 -11.78 -17.70 -3.98
N THR A 127 -12.89 -18.24 -4.43
CA THR A 127 -12.97 -19.58 -5.03
C THR A 127 -12.36 -19.59 -6.44
N ALA A 128 -12.15 -20.78 -7.02
CA ALA A 128 -11.68 -20.91 -8.41
C ALA A 128 -12.60 -20.16 -9.40
N GLU A 129 -13.92 -20.21 -9.19
CA GLU A 129 -14.89 -19.49 -10.02
C GLU A 129 -14.77 -17.97 -9.86
N VAL A 130 -14.64 -17.46 -8.63
CA VAL A 130 -14.45 -16.02 -8.37
C VAL A 130 -13.14 -15.54 -8.98
N ALA A 131 -12.05 -16.29 -8.87
CA ALA A 131 -10.76 -15.94 -9.49
C ALA A 131 -10.88 -15.83 -11.02
N ARG A 132 -11.60 -16.75 -11.67
CA ARG A 132 -11.89 -16.71 -13.10
C ARG A 132 -12.69 -15.46 -13.48
N GLN A 133 -13.75 -15.15 -12.72
CA GLN A 133 -14.58 -13.95 -12.95
C GLN A 133 -13.80 -12.65 -12.79
N LEU A 134 -12.90 -12.57 -11.80
CA LEU A 134 -12.01 -11.44 -11.59
C LEU A 134 -11.06 -11.24 -12.78
N LYS A 135 -10.47 -12.33 -13.31
CA LYS A 135 -9.63 -12.26 -14.52
C LYS A 135 -10.44 -11.81 -15.74
N GLU A 136 -11.64 -12.35 -15.94
CA GLU A 136 -12.54 -11.95 -17.03
C GLU A 136 -13.02 -10.49 -16.92
N ALA A 137 -13.09 -9.96 -15.70
CA ALA A 137 -13.35 -8.53 -15.45
C ALA A 137 -12.14 -7.63 -15.71
N GLY A 138 -11.01 -8.18 -16.17
CA GLY A 138 -9.80 -7.45 -16.53
C GLY A 138 -8.88 -7.14 -15.36
N MET A 139 -8.98 -7.87 -14.24
CA MET A 139 -8.06 -7.69 -13.11
C MET A 139 -6.63 -8.06 -13.52
N TYR A 140 -5.71 -7.09 -13.37
CA TYR A 140 -4.30 -7.27 -13.69
C TYR A 140 -3.50 -7.82 -12.49
N SER A 141 -3.75 -7.31 -11.28
CA SER A 141 -2.98 -7.69 -10.10
C SER A 141 -3.84 -7.91 -8.87
N ILE A 142 -3.37 -8.80 -7.99
CA ILE A 142 -3.98 -9.00 -6.69
C ILE A 142 -2.92 -9.13 -5.60
N GLY A 143 -3.12 -8.42 -4.49
CA GLY A 143 -2.40 -8.61 -3.24
C GLY A 143 -3.25 -9.40 -2.27
N LEU A 144 -2.78 -10.58 -1.87
CA LEU A 144 -3.44 -11.44 -0.89
C LEU A 144 -2.68 -11.42 0.43
N SER A 145 -3.40 -11.50 1.50
CA SER A 145 -2.82 -11.40 2.84
C SER A 145 -2.44 -12.76 3.42
N LEU A 146 -1.20 -12.88 3.92
CA LEU A 146 -0.71 -14.07 4.62
C LEU A 146 0.22 -13.65 5.76
N ASP A 147 -0.29 -13.57 6.99
CA ASP A 147 0.40 -12.93 8.13
C ASP A 147 0.97 -13.92 9.15
N GLY A 148 1.37 -15.10 8.75
CA GLY A 148 1.97 -16.09 9.62
C GLY A 148 1.69 -17.52 9.17
N THR A 149 2.25 -18.49 9.91
CA THR A 149 1.80 -19.88 9.88
C THR A 149 0.32 -19.96 10.26
N LYS A 150 -0.30 -21.11 10.11
CA LYS A 150 -1.76 -21.25 10.26
C LYS A 150 -2.31 -20.67 11.56
N GLU A 151 -1.71 -21.01 12.69
CA GLU A 151 -2.18 -20.51 13.99
C GLU A 151 -1.96 -19.02 14.16
N THR A 152 -0.82 -18.53 13.71
CA THR A 152 -0.44 -17.11 13.83
C THR A 152 -1.29 -16.24 12.91
N HIS A 153 -1.52 -16.67 11.68
CA HIS A 153 -2.39 -15.97 10.74
C HIS A 153 -3.82 -15.87 11.26
N ASP A 154 -4.42 -17.01 11.67
CA ASP A 154 -5.80 -17.06 12.17
C ASP A 154 -5.97 -16.21 13.44
N TRP A 155 -4.98 -16.25 14.34
CA TRP A 155 -4.95 -15.40 15.53
C TRP A 155 -4.85 -13.90 15.19
N PHE A 156 -3.96 -13.52 14.26
CA PHE A 156 -3.72 -12.12 13.91
C PHE A 156 -4.91 -11.51 13.17
N ARG A 157 -5.55 -12.30 12.31
CA ARG A 157 -6.75 -11.89 11.56
C ARG A 157 -8.07 -12.15 12.27
N GLN A 158 -8.02 -12.84 13.40
CA GLN A 158 -9.17 -13.24 14.20
C GLN A 158 -10.20 -14.02 13.35
N THR A 159 -9.71 -14.88 12.45
CA THR A 159 -10.55 -15.62 11.49
C THR A 159 -10.09 -17.08 11.42
N PRO A 160 -10.71 -17.98 12.21
CA PRO A 160 -10.40 -19.40 12.12
C PRO A 160 -10.57 -19.95 10.70
N GLY A 161 -9.52 -20.62 10.19
CA GLY A 161 -9.49 -21.15 8.81
C GLY A 161 -9.20 -20.08 7.74
N GLY A 162 -8.87 -18.86 8.11
CA GLY A 162 -8.46 -17.79 7.20
C GLY A 162 -7.20 -18.15 6.42
N TYR A 163 -6.22 -18.75 7.10
CA TYR A 163 -4.99 -19.23 6.48
C TYR A 163 -5.23 -20.17 5.28
N ASP A 164 -6.02 -21.23 5.49
CA ASP A 164 -6.28 -22.22 4.44
C ASP A 164 -6.96 -21.55 3.22
N LYS A 165 -7.88 -20.64 3.46
CA LYS A 165 -8.56 -19.88 2.41
C LYS A 165 -7.61 -18.93 1.66
N ALA A 166 -6.69 -18.26 2.36
CA ALA A 166 -5.70 -17.39 1.73
C ALA A 166 -4.74 -18.16 0.81
N ILE A 167 -4.29 -19.35 1.25
CA ILE A 167 -3.47 -20.27 0.44
C ILE A 167 -4.25 -20.75 -0.79
N GLU A 168 -5.50 -21.19 -0.60
CA GLU A 168 -6.36 -21.63 -1.71
C GLU A 168 -6.62 -20.49 -2.70
N ALA A 169 -6.97 -19.30 -2.21
CA ALA A 169 -7.17 -18.12 -3.03
C ALA A 169 -5.95 -17.77 -3.88
N THR A 170 -4.75 -17.86 -3.30
CA THR A 170 -3.50 -17.60 -4.02
C THR A 170 -3.35 -18.56 -5.20
N LYS A 171 -3.54 -19.87 -4.98
CA LYS A 171 -3.49 -20.89 -6.03
C LYS A 171 -4.59 -20.68 -7.07
N ASN A 172 -5.81 -20.34 -6.65
CA ASN A 172 -6.92 -20.04 -7.57
C ASN A 172 -6.61 -18.86 -8.48
N CYS A 173 -6.05 -17.78 -7.94
CA CYS A 173 -5.65 -16.59 -8.72
C CYS A 173 -4.54 -16.91 -9.73
N ILE A 174 -3.54 -17.68 -9.34
CA ILE A 174 -2.46 -18.13 -10.24
C ILE A 174 -3.04 -19.02 -11.36
N ASN A 175 -3.88 -19.99 -11.02
CA ASN A 175 -4.50 -20.89 -11.98
C ASN A 175 -5.48 -20.19 -12.94
N ALA A 176 -6.14 -19.11 -12.50
CA ALA A 176 -6.97 -18.28 -13.35
C ALA A 176 -6.16 -17.38 -14.31
N GLY A 177 -4.83 -17.36 -14.19
CA GLY A 177 -3.93 -16.60 -15.05
C GLY A 177 -3.97 -15.09 -14.76
N ILE A 178 -4.16 -14.67 -13.51
CA ILE A 178 -4.00 -13.27 -13.10
C ILE A 178 -2.53 -12.90 -13.26
N ASP A 179 -2.25 -11.76 -13.93
CA ASP A 179 -0.90 -11.42 -14.40
C ASP A 179 0.11 -11.20 -13.27
N SER A 180 -0.35 -10.64 -12.14
CA SER A 180 0.48 -10.41 -10.96
C SER A 180 -0.25 -10.82 -9.69
N VAL A 181 0.21 -11.90 -9.06
CA VAL A 181 -0.27 -12.38 -7.75
C VAL A 181 0.82 -12.15 -6.73
N MET A 182 0.52 -11.41 -5.67
CA MET A 182 1.44 -11.08 -4.60
C MET A 182 0.86 -11.52 -3.25
N LEU A 183 1.67 -12.21 -2.45
CA LEU A 183 1.37 -12.39 -1.04
C LEU A 183 1.97 -11.24 -0.23
N THR A 184 1.24 -10.77 0.76
CA THR A 184 1.68 -9.70 1.67
C THR A 184 1.65 -10.21 3.09
N THR A 185 2.77 -10.05 3.80
CA THR A 185 2.90 -10.35 5.22
C THR A 185 3.14 -9.07 6.00
N VAL A 186 2.26 -8.79 6.96
CA VAL A 186 2.49 -7.78 8.00
C VAL A 186 3.26 -8.45 9.13
N VAL A 187 4.55 -8.09 9.27
CA VAL A 187 5.42 -8.66 10.30
C VAL A 187 5.15 -8.00 11.65
N HIS A 188 4.99 -8.83 12.67
CA HIS A 188 4.73 -8.46 14.04
C HIS A 188 5.46 -9.40 15.02
N LYS A 189 5.43 -9.11 16.31
CA LYS A 189 6.17 -9.87 17.33
C LYS A 189 6.00 -11.40 17.27
N ARG A 190 4.82 -11.87 16.89
CA ARG A 190 4.57 -13.32 16.92
C ARG A 190 5.10 -14.03 15.67
N ASN A 191 5.07 -13.38 14.48
CA ASN A 191 5.49 -14.02 13.24
C ASN A 191 6.93 -13.68 12.80
N ILE A 192 7.64 -12.80 13.51
CA ILE A 192 9.03 -12.44 13.14
C ILE A 192 9.96 -13.66 13.07
N ASN A 193 9.72 -14.66 13.89
CA ASN A 193 10.49 -15.92 13.93
C ASN A 193 9.94 -16.98 12.95
N GLU A 194 8.87 -16.70 12.21
CA GLU A 194 8.25 -17.61 11.25
C GLU A 194 8.66 -17.30 9.79
N LEU A 195 9.54 -16.32 9.55
CA LEU A 195 9.84 -15.83 8.19
C LEU A 195 10.41 -16.91 7.27
N ASP A 196 11.27 -17.83 7.76
CA ASP A 196 11.81 -18.94 6.97
C ASP A 196 10.73 -19.97 6.58
N GLU A 197 9.83 -20.25 7.52
CA GLU A 197 8.68 -21.13 7.26
C GLU A 197 7.72 -20.45 6.27
N LEU A 198 7.45 -19.17 6.44
CA LEU A 198 6.63 -18.37 5.53
C LEU A 198 7.24 -18.32 4.11
N TYR A 199 8.56 -18.17 3.99
CA TYR A 199 9.23 -18.24 2.69
C TYR A 199 8.90 -19.54 1.95
N THR A 200 8.99 -20.67 2.67
CA THR A 200 8.67 -21.98 2.12
C THR A 200 7.19 -22.07 1.73
N ILE A 201 6.30 -21.64 2.63
CA ILE A 201 4.84 -21.64 2.38
C ILE A 201 4.50 -20.79 1.15
N VAL A 202 5.03 -19.55 1.06
CA VAL A 202 4.77 -18.65 -0.08
C VAL A 202 5.24 -19.30 -1.38
N LYS A 203 6.45 -19.86 -1.39
CA LYS A 203 7.01 -20.55 -2.56
C LYS A 203 6.15 -21.74 -3.00
N ASP A 204 5.65 -22.54 -2.06
CA ASP A 204 4.82 -23.71 -2.32
C ASP A 204 3.43 -23.38 -2.88
N THR A 205 2.97 -22.13 -2.74
CA THR A 205 1.76 -21.66 -3.43
C THR A 205 1.98 -21.44 -4.92
N GLY A 206 3.22 -21.35 -5.39
CA GLY A 206 3.60 -20.92 -6.73
C GLY A 206 3.65 -19.40 -6.92
N CYS A 207 3.42 -18.62 -5.85
CA CYS A 207 3.55 -17.17 -5.87
C CYS A 207 5.01 -16.75 -6.11
N LYS A 208 5.23 -15.76 -6.97
CA LYS A 208 6.56 -15.26 -7.31
C LYS A 208 6.92 -13.94 -6.62
N LEU A 209 5.98 -13.30 -5.98
CA LEU A 209 6.16 -11.99 -5.36
C LEU A 209 5.66 -12.00 -3.91
N TRP A 210 6.55 -11.76 -2.98
CA TRP A 210 6.25 -11.66 -1.55
C TRP A 210 6.58 -10.28 -0.99
N ARG A 211 5.55 -9.55 -0.59
CA ARG A 211 5.71 -8.25 0.07
C ARG A 211 5.76 -8.43 1.59
N ILE A 212 6.84 -8.00 2.19
CA ILE A 212 7.03 -7.96 3.64
C ILE A 212 6.91 -6.49 4.08
N ILE A 213 6.08 -6.21 5.07
CA ILE A 213 5.93 -4.90 5.71
C ILE A 213 5.86 -5.08 7.22
N ASN A 214 6.27 -4.07 7.99
CA ASN A 214 6.07 -4.09 9.44
C ASN A 214 4.66 -3.64 9.80
N VAL A 215 4.18 -4.06 10.96
CA VAL A 215 2.99 -3.48 11.57
C VAL A 215 3.27 -2.04 12.02
N ASP A 216 2.37 -1.11 11.68
CA ASP A 216 2.46 0.28 12.06
C ASP A 216 1.49 0.62 13.21
N PRO A 217 1.81 1.60 14.09
CA PRO A 217 0.94 2.04 15.16
C PRO A 217 -0.20 2.93 14.64
N ILE A 218 -1.05 2.35 13.76
CA ILE A 218 -2.23 2.99 13.18
C ILE A 218 -3.48 2.12 13.39
N GLY A 219 -4.66 2.71 13.29
CA GLY A 219 -5.92 1.98 13.38
C GLY A 219 -6.06 1.17 14.67
N ARG A 220 -6.28 -0.15 14.54
CA ARG A 220 -6.41 -1.08 15.67
C ARG A 220 -5.06 -1.45 16.32
N ALA A 221 -3.94 -1.15 15.68
CA ALA A 221 -2.62 -1.37 16.25
C ALA A 221 -2.18 -0.27 17.24
N ILE A 222 -2.91 0.85 17.33
CA ILE A 222 -2.59 1.92 18.29
C ILE A 222 -2.70 1.39 19.72
N GLY A 223 -1.59 1.51 20.47
CA GLY A 223 -1.51 1.05 21.87
C GLY A 223 -1.49 -0.48 22.04
N ASN A 224 -1.34 -1.24 20.96
CA ASN A 224 -1.24 -2.69 21.00
C ASN A 224 0.22 -3.15 20.96
N GLU A 225 0.91 -3.03 22.11
CA GLU A 225 2.33 -3.40 22.26
C GLU A 225 2.60 -4.90 22.01
N GLU A 226 1.56 -5.73 22.01
CA GLU A 226 1.68 -7.18 21.76
C GLU A 226 2.08 -7.49 20.32
N ILE A 227 1.76 -6.59 19.37
CA ILE A 227 2.03 -6.80 17.95
C ILE A 227 3.11 -5.87 17.37
N LEU A 228 3.45 -4.77 18.03
CA LEU A 228 4.46 -3.83 17.54
C LEU A 228 5.87 -4.39 17.71
N LEU A 229 6.71 -4.27 16.69
CA LEU A 229 8.09 -4.74 16.70
C LEU A 229 8.99 -3.86 17.59
N SER A 230 9.90 -4.50 18.33
CA SER A 230 11.03 -3.82 18.96
C SER A 230 12.08 -3.39 17.91
N LYS A 231 13.11 -2.64 18.34
CA LYS A 231 14.24 -2.28 17.46
C LYS A 231 14.94 -3.52 16.91
N GLU A 232 15.20 -4.48 17.76
CA GLU A 232 15.91 -5.73 17.44
C GLU A 232 15.09 -6.58 16.46
N GLU A 233 13.78 -6.69 16.70
CA GLU A 233 12.87 -7.43 15.81
C GLU A 233 12.74 -6.74 14.44
N LEU A 234 12.65 -5.41 14.42
CA LEU A 234 12.66 -4.65 13.17
C LEU A 234 13.96 -4.83 12.40
N GLN A 235 15.10 -4.78 13.11
CA GLN A 235 16.42 -5.05 12.51
C GLN A 235 16.50 -6.46 11.94
N THR A 236 15.94 -7.47 12.65
CA THR A 236 15.86 -8.85 12.18
C THR A 236 15.06 -8.94 10.88
N MET A 237 13.88 -8.31 10.83
CA MET A 237 13.05 -8.28 9.61
C MET A 237 13.80 -7.64 8.42
N VAL A 238 14.45 -6.50 8.65
CA VAL A 238 15.16 -5.79 7.57
C VAL A 238 16.36 -6.59 7.08
N ASN A 239 17.13 -7.19 7.98
CA ASN A 239 18.25 -8.06 7.61
C ASN A 239 17.74 -9.28 6.82
N TYR A 240 16.64 -9.88 7.25
CA TYR A 240 16.01 -10.99 6.52
C TYR A 240 15.70 -10.61 5.06
N ILE A 241 15.09 -9.45 4.84
CA ILE A 241 14.79 -8.97 3.48
C ILE A 241 16.07 -8.77 2.67
N VAL A 242 17.11 -8.17 3.26
CA VAL A 242 18.41 -7.96 2.59
C VAL A 242 19.07 -9.28 2.20
N ASP A 243 19.08 -10.25 3.12
CA ASP A 243 19.78 -11.53 2.94
C ASP A 243 19.07 -12.44 1.91
N HIS A 244 17.77 -12.25 1.71
CA HIS A 244 16.96 -13.05 0.76
C HIS A 244 16.75 -12.35 -0.58
N GLN A 245 17.38 -11.22 -0.86
CA GLN A 245 17.41 -10.64 -2.20
C GLN A 245 18.13 -11.59 -3.16
N SER A 246 17.55 -11.87 -4.32
CA SER A 246 18.12 -12.79 -5.32
C SER A 246 18.10 -12.19 -6.71
N ASN A 247 19.15 -12.51 -7.51
CA ASN A 247 19.20 -12.21 -8.95
C ASN A 247 18.62 -13.35 -9.82
N ASP A 248 18.26 -14.47 -9.19
CA ASP A 248 17.66 -15.59 -9.89
C ASP A 248 16.19 -15.25 -10.22
N PRO A 249 15.81 -15.19 -11.51
CA PRO A 249 14.44 -14.89 -11.92
C PRO A 249 13.43 -15.97 -11.49
N GLU A 250 13.89 -17.17 -11.11
CA GLU A 250 13.04 -18.22 -10.58
C GLU A 250 12.91 -18.19 -9.05
N ALA A 251 13.70 -17.36 -8.37
CA ALA A 251 13.56 -17.18 -6.94
C ALA A 251 12.31 -16.37 -6.61
N LEU A 252 11.82 -16.52 -5.36
CA LEU A 252 10.79 -15.67 -4.81
C LEU A 252 11.33 -14.23 -4.69
N ASP A 253 10.67 -13.28 -5.36
CA ASP A 253 11.02 -11.87 -5.27
C ASP A 253 10.43 -11.28 -3.97
N ILE A 254 11.31 -10.87 -3.06
CA ILE A 254 10.92 -10.28 -1.78
C ILE A 254 11.04 -8.77 -1.88
N ILE A 255 9.94 -8.07 -1.63
CA ILE A 255 9.90 -6.61 -1.68
C ILE A 255 9.46 -6.02 -0.34
N TYR A 256 10.07 -4.87 -0.02
CA TYR A 256 9.59 -3.96 1.03
C TYR A 256 9.08 -2.68 0.36
N SER A 257 7.79 -2.48 0.32
CA SER A 257 7.19 -1.39 -0.46
C SER A 257 6.06 -0.67 0.28
N CYS A 258 5.86 0.58 -0.09
CA CYS A 258 4.79 1.47 0.40
C CYS A 258 4.77 1.70 1.91
N ASN A 259 5.92 1.60 2.58
CA ASN A 259 5.94 1.66 4.04
C ASN A 259 6.79 2.82 4.57
N HIS A 260 8.10 2.66 4.67
CA HIS A 260 8.96 3.64 5.31
C HIS A 260 10.29 3.87 4.60
N TYR A 261 10.85 5.05 4.80
CA TYR A 261 12.24 5.33 4.57
C TYR A 261 13.06 4.83 5.76
N MET A 262 14.09 4.03 5.48
CA MET A 262 14.87 3.31 6.50
C MET A 262 16.29 3.85 6.71
N GLY A 263 16.64 4.95 6.06
CA GLY A 263 18.03 5.44 5.96
C GLY A 263 18.75 4.92 4.73
N LEU A 264 19.67 5.71 4.19
CA LEU A 264 20.34 5.42 2.91
C LEU A 264 21.04 4.06 2.85
N ASP A 265 21.61 3.63 3.98
CA ASP A 265 22.33 2.35 4.04
C ASP A 265 21.42 1.14 3.82
N TYR A 266 20.16 1.21 4.29
CA TYR A 266 19.16 0.17 4.07
C TYR A 266 18.42 0.34 2.75
N GLU A 267 18.03 1.58 2.41
CA GLU A 267 17.34 1.87 1.14
C GLU A 267 18.12 1.32 -0.06
N ARG A 268 19.46 1.45 -0.04
CA ARG A 268 20.35 0.94 -1.07
C ARG A 268 20.42 -0.59 -1.19
N LYS A 269 19.93 -1.31 -0.17
CA LYS A 269 19.99 -2.78 -0.11
C LYS A 269 18.64 -3.44 -0.35
N ILE A 270 17.55 -2.77 0.01
CA ILE A 270 16.21 -3.37 -0.01
C ILE A 270 15.38 -2.99 -1.22
N ARG A 271 15.78 -1.94 -1.98
CA ARG A 271 15.02 -1.51 -3.17
C ARG A 271 15.91 -0.75 -4.17
N PRO A 272 15.53 -0.75 -5.46
CA PRO A 272 16.29 -0.04 -6.52
C PRO A 272 16.14 1.48 -6.49
N TRP A 273 15.21 2.00 -5.70
CA TRP A 273 14.99 3.43 -5.39
C TRP A 273 14.89 3.59 -3.89
N TYR A 274 14.89 4.80 -3.36
CA TYR A 274 14.53 4.99 -1.97
C TYR A 274 13.07 5.40 -1.80
N PHE A 275 12.53 5.16 -0.61
CA PHE A 275 11.15 5.47 -0.29
C PHE A 275 10.87 6.97 -0.40
N SER A 276 9.74 7.30 -0.99
CA SER A 276 9.14 8.63 -0.97
C SER A 276 7.63 8.49 -0.94
N CYS A 277 6.98 9.11 0.03
CA CYS A 277 5.53 9.07 0.11
C CYS A 277 4.89 9.71 -1.13
N ARG A 278 3.99 8.99 -1.79
CA ARG A 278 3.34 9.39 -3.03
C ARG A 278 1.94 9.98 -2.84
N ALA A 279 1.45 9.99 -1.58
CA ALA A 279 0.14 10.55 -1.24
C ALA A 279 0.03 12.01 -1.72
N GLY A 280 -1.01 12.33 -2.46
CA GLY A 280 -1.26 13.66 -3.00
C GLY A 280 -0.30 14.15 -4.11
N ILE A 281 0.71 13.34 -4.47
CA ILE A 281 1.70 13.62 -5.54
C ILE A 281 1.41 12.79 -6.79
N SER A 282 1.30 11.47 -6.63
CA SER A 282 0.91 10.57 -7.71
C SER A 282 -0.16 9.56 -7.30
N VAL A 283 -0.66 9.69 -6.08
CA VAL A 283 -1.72 8.86 -5.48
C VAL A 283 -2.83 9.77 -4.96
N ALA A 284 -4.06 9.42 -5.27
CA ALA A 284 -5.28 9.94 -4.65
C ALA A 284 -6.19 8.78 -4.26
N SER A 285 -7.21 9.07 -3.47
CA SER A 285 -8.14 8.04 -3.00
C SER A 285 -9.57 8.56 -2.95
N ILE A 286 -10.50 7.64 -3.20
CA ILE A 286 -11.93 7.83 -2.97
C ILE A 286 -12.34 6.88 -1.84
N GLN A 287 -12.86 7.43 -0.75
CA GLN A 287 -13.40 6.65 0.36
C GLN A 287 -14.80 6.10 0.00
N TYR A 288 -15.26 5.09 0.75
CA TYR A 288 -16.55 4.41 0.52
C TYR A 288 -17.77 5.35 0.49
N ASN A 289 -17.68 6.51 1.16
CA ASN A 289 -18.71 7.55 1.23
C ASN A 289 -18.54 8.66 0.20
N GLY A 290 -17.57 8.52 -0.70
CA GLY A 290 -17.27 9.48 -1.77
C GLY A 290 -16.26 10.59 -1.40
N ASN A 291 -15.78 10.63 -0.18
CA ASN A 291 -14.77 11.61 0.22
C ASN A 291 -13.45 11.41 -0.55
N ILE A 292 -12.87 12.52 -0.98
CA ILE A 292 -11.60 12.56 -1.70
C ILE A 292 -10.47 12.77 -0.69
N SER A 293 -9.48 11.89 -0.69
CA SER A 293 -8.31 11.97 0.17
C SER A 293 -7.01 11.64 -0.57
N ALA A 294 -5.86 11.90 0.04
CA ALA A 294 -4.56 11.67 -0.57
C ALA A 294 -4.13 10.19 -0.54
N CYS A 295 -4.53 9.46 0.50
CA CYS A 295 -4.29 8.03 0.67
C CYS A 295 -5.26 7.49 1.72
N LEU A 296 -5.72 6.24 1.58
CA LEU A 296 -6.64 5.61 2.52
C LEU A 296 -6.01 5.27 3.88
N ASP A 297 -4.67 5.11 3.92
CA ASP A 297 -3.92 4.83 5.15
C ASP A 297 -3.67 6.08 6.00
N ILE A 298 -3.98 7.28 5.48
CA ILE A 298 -3.88 8.51 6.24
C ILE A 298 -5.10 8.64 7.15
N GLU A 299 -4.86 9.10 8.38
CA GLU A 299 -5.91 9.34 9.36
C GLU A 299 -7.07 10.17 8.78
N ARG A 300 -8.29 9.68 8.96
CA ARG A 300 -9.50 10.37 8.48
C ARG A 300 -9.81 11.57 9.36
N ARG A 301 -9.59 12.76 8.80
CA ARG A 301 -9.86 14.05 9.44
C ARG A 301 -10.59 14.97 8.48
N PRO A 302 -11.48 15.85 8.96
CA PRO A 302 -12.15 16.83 8.09
C PRO A 302 -11.19 17.67 7.29
N GLU A 303 -10.08 18.15 7.88
CA GLU A 303 -9.05 18.97 7.24
C GLU A 303 -8.19 18.22 6.21
N LEU A 304 -8.24 16.89 6.19
CA LEU A 304 -7.57 16.02 5.21
C LEU A 304 -8.55 15.43 4.18
N THR A 305 -9.79 15.93 4.18
CA THR A 305 -10.84 15.60 3.20
C THR A 305 -10.95 16.74 2.20
N TYR A 306 -10.72 16.45 0.94
CA TYR A 306 -10.59 17.46 -0.13
C TYR A 306 -11.79 17.53 -1.07
N GLY A 307 -12.98 17.28 -0.53
CA GLY A 307 -14.25 17.28 -1.25
C GLY A 307 -14.87 15.88 -1.32
N ASN A 308 -15.97 15.77 -2.07
CA ASN A 308 -16.69 14.53 -2.25
C ASN A 308 -17.06 14.36 -3.72
N ILE A 309 -16.90 13.15 -4.28
CA ILE A 309 -17.14 12.90 -5.72
C ILE A 309 -18.58 13.10 -6.16
N ARG A 310 -19.55 13.19 -5.21
CA ARG A 310 -20.95 13.52 -5.51
C ARG A 310 -21.15 14.98 -5.89
N THR A 311 -20.30 15.86 -5.40
CA THR A 311 -20.45 17.33 -5.54
C THR A 311 -19.25 17.97 -6.21
N ASP A 312 -18.08 17.32 -6.20
CA ASP A 312 -16.83 17.90 -6.63
C ASP A 312 -16.21 17.12 -7.81
N ASN A 313 -15.41 17.83 -8.61
CA ASN A 313 -14.59 17.20 -9.63
C ASN A 313 -13.28 16.68 -8.99
N LEU A 314 -13.05 15.36 -9.05
CA LEU A 314 -11.89 14.70 -8.47
C LEU A 314 -10.56 15.29 -8.99
N TYR A 315 -10.42 15.42 -10.32
CA TYR A 315 -9.18 15.92 -10.93
C TYR A 315 -8.89 17.36 -10.53
N HIS A 316 -9.91 18.22 -10.54
CA HIS A 316 -9.78 19.62 -10.11
C HIS A 316 -9.32 19.71 -8.66
N ASN A 317 -9.98 19.01 -7.75
CA ASN A 317 -9.63 19.03 -6.33
C ASN A 317 -8.22 18.47 -6.09
N TRP A 318 -7.86 17.38 -6.79
CA TRP A 318 -6.52 16.81 -6.68
C TRP A 318 -5.43 17.78 -7.14
N ILE A 319 -5.63 18.53 -8.22
CA ILE A 319 -4.66 19.53 -8.69
C ILE A 319 -4.57 20.72 -7.72
N THR A 320 -5.71 21.22 -7.21
CA THR A 320 -5.77 22.54 -6.54
C THR A 320 -5.75 22.48 -5.02
N LYS A 321 -6.09 21.34 -4.39
CA LYS A 321 -6.29 21.29 -2.93
C LYS A 321 -5.28 20.43 -2.17
N PHE A 322 -4.36 19.72 -2.86
CA PHE A 322 -3.45 18.76 -2.25
C PHE A 322 -2.06 19.31 -1.91
N ASP A 323 -1.91 20.62 -1.83
CA ASP A 323 -0.62 21.30 -1.64
C ASP A 323 0.13 20.88 -0.38
N ILE A 324 -0.58 20.55 0.70
CA ILE A 324 0.03 20.08 1.95
C ILE A 324 0.89 18.83 1.74
N PHE A 325 0.49 17.93 0.81
CA PHE A 325 1.22 16.70 0.51
C PHE A 325 2.40 16.92 -0.44
N ARG A 326 2.46 18.05 -1.11
CA ARG A 326 3.50 18.42 -2.09
C ARG A 326 4.63 19.21 -1.47
N LYS A 327 4.51 19.59 -0.18
CA LYS A 327 5.55 20.27 0.60
C LYS A 327 6.38 19.28 1.40
N ASP A 328 7.60 19.68 1.72
CA ASP A 328 8.44 18.92 2.67
C ASP A 328 7.96 19.18 4.10
N LYS A 329 7.13 18.28 4.62
CA LYS A 329 6.57 18.40 5.97
C LYS A 329 7.61 18.33 7.08
N SER A 330 8.81 17.79 6.78
CA SER A 330 9.88 17.68 7.77
C SER A 330 10.48 19.02 8.16
N LEU A 331 10.29 20.06 7.36
CA LEU A 331 10.72 21.43 7.66
C LEU A 331 9.96 22.04 8.84
N ASP A 332 8.72 21.61 9.05
CA ASP A 332 7.86 22.07 10.15
C ASP A 332 8.02 21.22 11.42
N SER A 333 8.91 20.23 11.41
CA SER A 333 9.09 19.26 12.49
C SER A 333 10.35 19.53 13.32
N GLU A 334 10.16 19.81 14.60
CA GLU A 334 11.28 19.94 15.55
C GLU A 334 12.16 18.69 15.62
N LYS A 335 11.55 17.51 15.50
CA LYS A 335 12.26 16.21 15.50
C LYS A 335 13.09 15.98 14.24
N CYS A 336 12.64 16.49 13.10
CA CYS A 336 13.26 16.20 11.80
C CYS A 336 14.23 17.27 11.31
N LYS A 337 14.10 18.54 11.74
CA LYS A 337 14.83 19.70 11.17
C LYS A 337 16.34 19.52 11.10
N ASP A 338 16.95 18.90 12.13
CA ASP A 338 18.41 18.72 12.26
C ASP A 338 18.84 17.26 11.89
N CYS A 339 17.93 16.45 11.36
CA CYS A 339 18.22 15.08 10.99
C CYS A 339 19.08 15.02 9.73
N LYS A 340 20.17 14.27 9.73
CA LYS A 340 21.07 14.08 8.58
C LYS A 340 20.36 13.42 7.37
N GLU A 341 19.34 12.61 7.64
CA GLU A 341 18.55 11.91 6.63
C GLU A 341 17.34 12.73 6.13
N ARG A 342 17.15 13.97 6.61
CA ARG A 342 15.94 14.78 6.37
C ARG A 342 15.64 14.97 4.89
N GLU A 343 16.64 15.31 4.09
CA GLU A 343 16.46 15.60 2.66
C GLU A 343 15.92 14.41 1.87
N ASN A 344 16.32 13.21 2.23
CA ASN A 344 15.86 11.98 1.60
C ASN A 344 14.53 11.48 2.19
N CYS A 345 14.40 11.51 3.52
CA CYS A 345 13.26 11.00 4.28
C CYS A 345 12.02 11.91 4.19
N GLN A 346 12.22 13.24 4.34
CA GLN A 346 11.18 14.28 4.35
C GLN A 346 10.00 13.96 5.28
N GLY A 347 10.32 13.44 6.47
CA GLY A 347 9.33 13.11 7.49
C GLY A 347 8.59 11.79 7.26
N ASN A 348 9.09 10.93 6.35
CA ASN A 348 8.55 9.60 6.09
C ASN A 348 7.13 9.58 5.48
N GLY A 349 6.39 8.46 5.61
CA GLY A 349 5.01 8.34 5.13
C GLY A 349 4.01 9.21 5.88
N TYR A 350 2.99 9.69 5.19
CA TYR A 350 1.91 10.44 5.83
C TYR A 350 0.99 9.57 6.70
N HIS A 351 0.92 8.26 6.46
CA HIS A 351 0.11 7.32 7.26
C HIS A 351 0.58 7.20 8.71
N THR A 352 1.88 7.40 8.95
CA THR A 352 2.46 7.45 10.31
C THR A 352 2.88 8.85 10.76
N TRP A 353 2.36 9.89 10.12
CA TRP A 353 2.59 11.27 10.53
C TRP A 353 1.57 11.71 11.58
N ASP A 354 2.04 12.26 12.68
CA ASP A 354 1.20 12.95 13.65
C ASP A 354 1.00 14.39 13.21
N PHE A 355 -0.20 14.71 12.72
CA PHE A 355 -0.52 16.04 12.18
C PHE A 355 -0.63 17.12 13.27
N ASP A 356 -0.90 16.72 14.52
CA ASP A 356 -1.03 17.66 15.65
C ASP A 356 0.36 18.03 16.19
N LYS A 357 1.23 17.03 16.37
CA LYS A 357 2.60 17.23 16.84
C LYS A 357 3.59 17.61 15.74
N LYS A 358 3.21 17.43 14.47
CA LYS A 358 4.06 17.63 13.28
C LYS A 358 5.34 16.79 13.34
N GLU A 359 5.21 15.51 13.67
CA GLU A 359 6.32 14.57 13.74
C GLU A 359 5.91 13.16 13.31
N PRO A 360 6.86 12.28 12.91
CA PRO A 360 6.54 10.88 12.65
C PRO A 360 6.19 10.15 13.96
N LYS A 361 5.08 9.41 13.98
CA LYS A 361 4.68 8.51 15.08
C LYS A 361 5.72 7.40 15.31
N ILE A 362 6.38 6.98 14.22
CA ILE A 362 7.50 6.05 14.23
C ILE A 362 8.61 6.56 13.30
N CYS A 363 9.85 6.58 13.79
CA CYS A 363 11.02 6.95 13.00
C CYS A 363 11.88 5.72 12.73
N MET A 364 11.81 5.16 11.53
CA MET A 364 12.58 3.97 11.16
C MET A 364 14.11 4.22 11.18
N VAL A 365 14.53 5.43 10.83
CA VAL A 365 15.96 5.79 10.91
C VAL A 365 16.48 5.67 12.34
N ASP A 366 15.69 6.10 13.34
CA ASP A 366 16.07 5.96 14.75
C ASP A 366 15.98 4.50 15.24
N MET A 367 14.97 3.77 14.76
CA MET A 367 14.80 2.34 15.10
C MET A 367 15.93 1.46 14.56
N LEU A 368 16.55 1.85 13.44
CA LEU A 368 17.57 1.07 12.74
C LEU A 368 18.99 1.60 12.93
N LYS A 369 19.19 2.68 13.71
CA LYS A 369 20.54 3.14 14.10
C LYS A 369 21.24 2.03 14.90
N LYS A 370 22.46 1.72 14.47
CA LYS A 370 23.39 0.93 15.27
C LYS A 370 23.90 1.83 16.40
N ASP A 371 23.86 1.32 17.62
CA ASP A 371 24.47 1.97 18.79
C ASP A 371 25.98 2.14 18.62
#